data_574b796e38e864a6c7d70ee3b9e839e7
#
_entry.id   574b796e38e864a6c7d70ee3b9e839e7
#
_cell.length_a   1.000
_cell.length_b   1.000
_cell.length_c   1.000
_cell.angle_alpha   90.00
_cell.angle_beta   90.00
_cell.angle_gamma   90.00
#
_symmetry.space_group_name_H-M   'P 1'
#
loop_
_entity.id
_entity.type
_entity.pdbx_description
1 polymer ?
#
loop_
_entity_poly.entity_id
_entity_poly.type
_entity_poly.pdbx_seq_one_letter_code
_entity_poly.pdbx_strand_id
1 'polypeptide(L)'
;MDKRSFLVGVTAWLVGCASKPRQTAVSVDQVKRQDIVMQAVAMLDRGYTYGGKKLHTGFDCSGLVSFVYKESAGIALKGSAAHMASASRPVEAQEAHPGDLVFFNTLGSAFSHVGIYIGDGKFVHAANERTGVKTERLTHVYWAKRFEGYRSVFA
;
A
#
# COMPACT_ATOMS: atom_id res chain seq x y z
N MET A 1 -11.78 -64.48 -55.38
CA MET A 1 -10.47 -64.17 -54.77
C MET A 1 -10.47 -62.81 -54.28
N ASP A 2 -10.97 -62.60 -53.06
CA ASP A 2 -11.20 -61.28 -52.49
C ASP A 2 -10.09 -60.90 -51.48
N LYS A 3 -9.37 -59.86 -51.82
CA LYS A 3 -8.40 -59.23 -50.90
C LYS A 3 -9.09 -58.22 -50.05
N ARG A 4 -9.42 -58.55 -48.82
CA ARG A 4 -9.90 -57.55 -47.79
C ARG A 4 -8.71 -56.90 -47.16
N SER A 5 -8.52 -55.61 -47.50
CA SER A 5 -7.58 -54.74 -46.80
C SER A 5 -8.19 -54.23 -45.48
N PHE A 6 -7.57 -54.60 -44.38
CA PHE A 6 -7.90 -54.09 -43.05
C PHE A 6 -7.16 -52.78 -42.82
N LEU A 7 -7.90 -51.66 -42.74
CA LEU A 7 -7.39 -50.38 -42.34
C LEU A 7 -7.41 -50.28 -40.81
N VAL A 8 -6.22 -50.32 -40.17
CA VAL A 8 -6.06 -50.06 -38.74
C VAL A 8 -5.98 -48.55 -38.54
N GLY A 9 -7.03 -47.99 -38.00
CA GLY A 9 -7.06 -46.59 -37.61
C GLY A 9 -6.32 -46.38 -36.28
N VAL A 10 -5.22 -45.64 -36.33
CA VAL A 10 -4.48 -45.20 -35.12
C VAL A 10 -5.13 -43.92 -34.59
N THR A 11 -5.91 -44.06 -33.53
CA THR A 11 -6.43 -42.88 -32.77
C THR A 11 -5.34 -42.34 -31.85
N ALA A 12 -4.73 -41.22 -32.24
CA ALA A 12 -3.81 -40.48 -31.40
C ALA A 12 -4.56 -39.74 -30.28
N TRP A 13 -4.38 -40.17 -29.04
CA TRP A 13 -4.85 -39.45 -27.86
C TRP A 13 -3.91 -38.26 -27.57
N LEU A 14 -4.39 -37.06 -27.86
CA LEU A 14 -3.71 -35.83 -27.40
C LEU A 14 -3.95 -35.67 -25.89
N VAL A 15 -2.98 -36.06 -25.08
CA VAL A 15 -2.96 -35.73 -23.65
C VAL A 15 -2.61 -34.24 -23.52
N GLY A 16 -3.64 -33.42 -23.44
CA GLY A 16 -3.47 -32.01 -23.10
C GLY A 16 -2.99 -31.86 -21.66
N CYS A 17 -1.73 -31.46 -21.47
CA CYS A 17 -1.22 -31.02 -20.18
C CYS A 17 -1.93 -29.71 -19.78
N ALA A 18 -3.05 -29.83 -19.07
CA ALA A 18 -3.66 -28.69 -18.40
C ALA A 18 -2.76 -28.32 -17.23
N SER A 19 -1.90 -27.32 -17.43
CA SER A 19 -1.13 -26.70 -16.36
C SER A 19 -2.11 -26.02 -15.40
N LYS A 20 -2.28 -26.57 -14.20
CA LYS A 20 -3.05 -25.93 -13.13
C LYS A 20 -2.43 -24.54 -12.87
N PRO A 21 -3.24 -23.45 -12.79
CA PRO A 21 -2.71 -22.15 -12.42
C PRO A 21 -2.03 -22.29 -11.05
N ARG A 22 -0.75 -21.93 -11.00
CA ARG A 22 0.03 -21.90 -9.76
C ARG A 22 -0.59 -20.82 -8.89
N GLN A 23 -1.38 -21.18 -7.90
CA GLN A 23 -1.81 -20.25 -6.86
C GLN A 23 -0.55 -19.81 -6.12
N THR A 24 -0.06 -18.63 -6.44
CA THR A 24 1.02 -17.98 -5.67
C THR A 24 0.48 -17.75 -4.27
N ALA A 25 1.07 -18.42 -3.29
CA ALA A 25 0.73 -18.20 -1.89
C ALA A 25 0.93 -16.72 -1.56
N VAL A 26 -0.12 -16.08 -1.04
CA VAL A 26 -0.06 -14.68 -0.61
C VAL A 26 0.93 -14.58 0.54
N SER A 27 1.92 -13.70 0.44
CA SER A 27 2.91 -13.52 1.50
C SER A 27 2.30 -12.82 2.72
N VAL A 28 2.89 -13.05 3.91
CA VAL A 28 2.47 -12.37 5.15
C VAL A 28 2.55 -10.85 4.99
N ASP A 29 3.58 -10.35 4.31
CA ASP A 29 3.74 -8.91 4.05
C ASP A 29 2.64 -8.38 3.13
N GLN A 30 2.22 -9.14 2.14
CA GLN A 30 1.12 -8.76 1.26
C GLN A 30 -0.21 -8.66 2.01
N VAL A 31 -0.48 -9.57 2.94
CA VAL A 31 -1.67 -9.50 3.81
C VAL A 31 -1.60 -8.25 4.69
N LYS A 32 -0.49 -8.01 5.36
CA LYS A 32 -0.30 -6.82 6.19
C LYS A 32 -0.47 -5.52 5.41
N ARG A 33 0.05 -5.44 4.17
CA ARG A 33 -0.13 -4.28 3.29
C ARG A 33 -1.61 -4.04 2.97
N GLN A 34 -2.37 -5.08 2.67
CA GLN A 34 -3.81 -4.98 2.42
C GLN A 34 -4.56 -4.49 3.67
N ASP A 35 -4.24 -5.03 4.83
CA ASP A 35 -4.85 -4.62 6.10
C ASP A 35 -4.54 -3.15 6.43
N ILE A 36 -3.31 -2.69 6.18
CA ILE A 36 -2.91 -1.27 6.32
C ILE A 36 -3.76 -0.38 5.41
N VAL A 37 -3.91 -0.74 4.14
CA VAL A 37 -4.71 0.04 3.18
C VAL A 37 -6.18 0.09 3.61
N MET A 38 -6.77 -1.04 3.98
CA MET A 38 -8.16 -1.11 4.45
C MET A 38 -8.36 -0.26 5.70
N GLN A 39 -7.45 -0.35 6.67
CA GLN A 39 -7.52 0.44 7.90
C GLN A 39 -7.34 1.93 7.61
N ALA A 40 -6.42 2.32 6.72
CA ALA A 40 -6.23 3.72 6.32
C ALA A 40 -7.51 4.31 5.70
N VAL A 41 -8.16 3.58 4.81
CA VAL A 41 -9.43 3.99 4.19
C VAL A 41 -10.56 4.06 5.22
N ALA A 42 -10.59 3.14 6.19
CA ALA A 42 -11.57 3.19 7.28
C ALA A 42 -11.41 4.40 8.22
N MET A 43 -10.26 5.09 8.16
CA MET A 43 -10.02 6.32 8.93
C MET A 43 -10.45 7.60 8.21
N LEU A 44 -10.92 7.53 6.98
CA LEU A 44 -11.42 8.71 6.26
C LEU A 44 -12.49 9.44 7.07
N ASP A 45 -12.53 10.76 6.92
CA ASP A 45 -13.43 11.67 7.64
C ASP A 45 -13.21 11.77 9.16
N ARG A 46 -12.18 11.12 9.71
CA ARG A 46 -11.77 11.34 11.11
C ARG A 46 -11.14 12.71 11.26
N GLY A 47 -11.39 13.33 12.42
CA GLY A 47 -10.87 14.66 12.70
C GLY A 47 -9.34 14.71 12.78
N TYR A 48 -8.79 15.86 12.46
CA TYR A 48 -7.39 16.18 12.70
C TYR A 48 -7.23 16.82 14.09
N THR A 49 -6.18 16.46 14.81
CA THR A 49 -5.74 17.14 16.03
C THR A 49 -4.22 17.12 16.08
N TYR A 50 -3.59 18.28 16.26
CA TYR A 50 -2.15 18.38 16.39
C TYR A 50 -1.63 17.50 17.54
N GLY A 51 -0.66 16.63 17.27
CA GLY A 51 -0.18 15.62 18.23
C GLY A 51 -1.18 14.49 18.50
N GLY A 52 -2.30 14.43 17.78
CA GLY A 52 -3.35 13.43 17.95
C GLY A 52 -2.93 12.04 17.45
N LYS A 53 -3.32 11.01 18.23
CA LYS A 53 -2.94 9.60 17.96
C LYS A 53 -4.07 8.63 18.27
N LYS A 54 -5.29 9.10 18.47
CA LYS A 54 -6.43 8.28 18.93
C LYS A 54 -7.71 8.59 18.16
N LEU A 55 -8.52 7.55 17.97
CA LEU A 55 -9.80 7.62 17.27
C LEU A 55 -10.74 8.73 17.75
N HIS A 56 -10.84 8.93 19.06
CA HIS A 56 -11.80 9.86 19.67
C HIS A 56 -11.26 11.32 19.77
N THR A 57 -9.94 11.51 19.68
CA THR A 57 -9.33 12.84 19.73
C THR A 57 -8.90 13.35 18.35
N GLY A 58 -8.85 12.49 17.35
CA GLY A 58 -8.32 12.79 16.03
C GLY A 58 -6.84 12.45 15.89
N PHE A 59 -6.30 12.72 14.71
CA PHE A 59 -4.93 12.36 14.33
C PHE A 59 -4.19 13.56 13.73
N ASP A 60 -2.87 13.65 13.97
CA ASP A 60 -1.96 14.33 13.05
C ASP A 60 -1.43 13.34 12.01
N CYS A 61 -0.58 13.78 11.08
CA CYS A 61 -0.09 12.93 9.99
C CYS A 61 0.65 11.69 10.50
N SER A 62 1.60 11.83 11.42
CA SER A 62 2.36 10.72 11.98
C SER A 62 1.54 9.89 12.97
N GLY A 63 0.60 10.50 13.68
CA GLY A 63 -0.33 9.81 14.57
C GLY A 63 -1.26 8.86 13.84
N LEU A 64 -1.79 9.27 12.69
CA LEU A 64 -2.59 8.41 11.82
C LEU A 64 -1.79 7.18 11.36
N VAL A 65 -0.59 7.40 10.84
CA VAL A 65 0.30 6.32 10.38
C VAL A 65 0.61 5.36 11.53
N SER A 66 1.01 5.89 12.68
CA SER A 66 1.31 5.10 13.88
C SER A 66 0.13 4.21 14.29
N PHE A 67 -1.08 4.78 14.31
CA PHE A 67 -2.29 4.07 14.64
C PHE A 67 -2.60 2.97 13.62
N VAL A 68 -2.64 3.31 12.33
CA VAL A 68 -3.00 2.36 11.27
C VAL A 68 -2.05 1.17 11.25
N TYR A 69 -0.74 1.40 11.24
CA TYR A 69 0.26 0.32 11.19
C TYR A 69 0.23 -0.59 12.42
N LYS A 70 0.02 0.01 13.60
CA LYS A 70 -0.08 -0.77 14.84
C LYS A 70 -1.32 -1.64 14.86
N GLU A 71 -2.50 -1.06 14.58
CA GLU A 71 -3.78 -1.76 14.72
C GLU A 71 -4.00 -2.81 13.62
N SER A 72 -3.55 -2.55 12.39
CA SER A 72 -3.78 -3.47 11.26
C SER A 72 -2.66 -4.51 11.07
N ALA A 73 -1.41 -4.16 11.34
CA ALA A 73 -0.26 -5.00 11.00
C ALA A 73 0.64 -5.35 12.20
N GLY A 74 0.37 -4.80 13.39
CA GLY A 74 1.21 -4.97 14.57
C GLY A 74 2.58 -4.30 14.47
N ILE A 75 2.75 -3.35 13.54
CA ILE A 75 4.01 -2.66 13.28
C ILE A 75 4.05 -1.35 14.07
N ALA A 76 5.01 -1.23 14.98
CA ALA A 76 5.19 -0.04 15.79
C ALA A 76 6.03 1.01 15.07
N LEU A 77 5.38 1.96 14.39
CA LEU A 77 5.99 3.18 13.88
C LEU A 77 5.74 4.33 14.86
N LYS A 78 6.80 4.91 15.39
CA LYS A 78 6.72 5.94 16.45
C LYS A 78 7.44 7.22 16.03
N GLY A 79 7.09 8.32 16.70
CA GLY A 79 7.73 9.61 16.53
C GLY A 79 7.10 10.47 15.43
N SER A 80 7.85 11.46 14.97
CA SER A 80 7.44 12.37 13.90
C SER A 80 7.55 11.71 12.52
N ALA A 81 7.03 12.38 11.48
CA ALA A 81 7.20 11.95 10.10
C ALA A 81 8.68 11.72 9.74
N ALA A 82 9.58 12.63 10.15
CA ALA A 82 11.03 12.50 9.93
C ALA A 82 11.63 11.27 10.62
N HIS A 83 11.19 10.93 11.84
CA HIS A 83 11.61 9.69 12.51
C HIS A 83 11.13 8.44 11.76
N MET A 84 9.89 8.45 11.25
CA MET A 84 9.36 7.36 10.44
C MET A 84 10.12 7.19 9.13
N ALA A 85 10.54 8.29 8.50
CA ALA A 85 11.40 8.25 7.33
C ALA A 85 12.74 7.57 7.64
N SER A 86 13.37 7.92 8.77
CA SER A 86 14.64 7.30 9.20
C SER A 86 14.49 5.81 9.52
N ALA A 87 13.33 5.38 9.99
CA ALA A 87 13.02 4.00 10.35
C ALA A 87 12.53 3.13 9.17
N SER A 88 12.47 3.68 7.98
CA SER A 88 11.99 3.01 6.76
C SER A 88 13.00 3.12 5.63
N ARG A 89 13.00 2.16 4.69
CA ARG A 89 13.90 2.18 3.54
C ARG A 89 13.29 2.96 2.36
N PRO A 90 14.09 3.69 1.57
CA PRO A 90 13.62 4.29 0.32
C PRO A 90 13.14 3.21 -0.66
N VAL A 91 12.13 3.54 -1.46
CA VAL A 91 11.58 2.68 -2.50
C VAL A 91 11.40 3.50 -3.77
N GLU A 92 11.83 2.96 -4.90
CA GLU A 92 11.60 3.58 -6.21
C GLU A 92 10.11 3.54 -6.58
N ALA A 93 9.66 4.51 -7.38
CA ALA A 93 8.24 4.66 -7.72
C ALA A 93 7.63 3.40 -8.35
N GLN A 94 8.39 2.68 -9.19
CA GLN A 94 7.96 1.44 -9.84
C GLN A 94 7.92 0.23 -8.90
N GLU A 95 8.54 0.33 -7.74
CA GLU A 95 8.57 -0.71 -6.70
C GLU A 95 7.65 -0.38 -5.51
N ALA A 96 7.02 0.80 -5.53
CA ALA A 96 6.12 1.21 -4.48
C ALA A 96 4.82 0.39 -4.52
N HIS A 97 4.44 -0.16 -3.38
CA HIS A 97 3.23 -0.94 -3.22
C HIS A 97 2.22 -0.26 -2.29
N PRO A 98 0.93 -0.48 -2.48
CA PRO A 98 -0.06 -0.07 -1.49
C PRO A 98 0.32 -0.57 -0.09
N GLY A 99 0.19 0.30 0.91
CA GLY A 99 0.69 0.04 2.26
C GLY A 99 2.11 0.53 2.52
N ASP A 100 2.79 1.15 1.54
CA ASP A 100 4.03 1.93 1.78
C ASP A 100 3.71 3.34 2.24
N LEU A 101 4.73 4.05 2.71
CA LEU A 101 4.65 5.44 3.15
C LEU A 101 5.02 6.40 2.02
N VAL A 102 4.38 7.55 2.00
CA VAL A 102 4.74 8.69 1.15
C VAL A 102 5.09 9.89 2.01
N PHE A 103 6.16 10.59 1.65
CA PHE A 103 6.69 11.70 2.42
C PHE A 103 6.71 12.99 1.62
N PHE A 104 6.55 14.11 2.32
CA PHE A 104 6.48 15.45 1.74
C PHE A 104 7.17 16.49 2.62
N ASN A 105 7.69 17.53 1.99
CA ASN A 105 8.14 18.75 2.67
C ASN A 105 7.01 19.79 2.66
N THR A 106 6.28 19.88 3.74
CA THR A 106 5.18 20.85 3.89
C THR A 106 5.48 22.02 4.83
N LEU A 107 6.55 21.89 5.65
CA LEU A 107 6.91 22.85 6.69
C LEU A 107 8.31 23.48 6.46
N GLY A 108 8.90 23.32 5.28
CA GLY A 108 10.24 23.82 4.97
C GLY A 108 11.38 22.92 5.47
N SER A 109 11.07 21.77 6.07
CA SER A 109 12.04 20.75 6.48
C SER A 109 11.72 19.42 5.82
N ALA A 110 12.76 18.61 5.56
CA ALA A 110 12.63 17.30 4.93
C ALA A 110 11.75 16.36 5.75
N PHE A 111 10.91 15.59 5.07
CA PHE A 111 10.01 14.59 5.67
C PHE A 111 9.12 15.15 6.78
N SER A 112 8.65 16.38 6.61
CA SER A 112 7.79 17.05 7.60
C SER A 112 6.33 16.59 7.57
N HIS A 113 5.92 15.85 6.54
CA HIS A 113 4.58 15.27 6.41
C HIS A 113 4.65 13.85 5.86
N VAL A 114 3.71 13.01 6.30
CA VAL A 114 3.64 11.60 5.90
C VAL A 114 2.20 11.18 5.60
N GLY A 115 2.04 10.30 4.63
CA GLY A 115 0.78 9.61 4.31
C GLY A 115 1.01 8.13 4.01
N ILE A 116 -0.08 7.40 3.84
CA ILE A 116 -0.09 5.98 3.48
C ILE A 116 -0.49 5.86 2.02
N TYR A 117 0.38 5.29 1.20
CA TYR A 117 0.12 5.02 -0.20
C TYR A 117 -0.93 3.91 -0.33
N ILE A 118 -1.98 4.15 -1.11
CA ILE A 118 -3.08 3.19 -1.30
C ILE A 118 -3.18 2.67 -2.74
N GLY A 119 -2.19 2.98 -3.58
CA GLY A 119 -2.19 2.61 -5.00
C GLY A 119 -2.73 3.71 -5.91
N ASP A 120 -2.59 3.52 -7.22
CA ASP A 120 -3.11 4.42 -8.27
C ASP A 120 -2.72 5.90 -8.10
N GLY A 121 -1.53 6.17 -7.56
CA GLY A 121 -1.06 7.52 -7.31
C GLY A 121 -1.83 8.25 -6.21
N LYS A 122 -2.52 7.53 -5.33
CA LYS A 122 -3.31 8.08 -4.22
C LYS A 122 -2.71 7.74 -2.86
N PHE A 123 -2.94 8.61 -1.90
CA PHE A 123 -2.54 8.38 -0.52
C PHE A 123 -3.58 8.91 0.47
N VAL A 124 -3.63 8.29 1.64
CA VAL A 124 -4.45 8.73 2.77
C VAL A 124 -3.56 9.43 3.79
N HIS A 125 -3.99 10.56 4.31
CA HIS A 125 -3.27 11.31 5.32
C HIS A 125 -4.19 12.13 6.21
N ALA A 126 -3.74 12.50 7.40
CA ALA A 126 -4.38 13.52 8.23
C ALA A 126 -3.88 14.88 7.76
N ALA A 127 -4.76 15.64 7.08
CA ALA A 127 -4.38 16.84 6.35
C ALA A 127 -4.26 18.08 7.24
N ASN A 128 -5.35 18.49 7.85
CA ASN A 128 -5.45 19.66 8.73
C ASN A 128 -6.78 19.65 9.51
N GLU A 129 -6.95 20.57 10.46
CA GLU A 129 -8.12 20.66 11.33
C GLU A 129 -9.46 20.85 10.59
N ARG A 130 -9.43 21.48 9.42
CA ARG A 130 -10.64 21.75 8.63
C ARG A 130 -11.12 20.52 7.85
N THR A 131 -10.20 19.68 7.38
CA THR A 131 -10.53 18.59 6.46
C THR A 131 -10.31 17.19 7.07
N GLY A 132 -9.57 17.08 8.16
CA GLY A 132 -9.30 15.81 8.82
C GLY A 132 -8.50 14.84 7.97
N VAL A 133 -8.83 13.56 8.10
CA VAL A 133 -8.25 12.47 7.32
C VAL A 133 -8.93 12.37 5.97
N LYS A 134 -8.16 12.39 4.90
CA LYS A 134 -8.67 12.34 3.54
C LYS A 134 -7.72 11.64 2.56
N THR A 135 -8.23 11.36 1.37
CA THR A 135 -7.45 10.87 0.24
C THR A 135 -7.03 12.04 -0.65
N GLU A 136 -5.78 12.02 -1.12
CA GLU A 136 -5.23 12.96 -2.10
C GLU A 136 -4.49 12.21 -3.21
N ARG A 137 -4.21 12.92 -4.31
CA ARG A 137 -3.41 12.41 -5.43
C ARG A 137 -1.99 12.96 -5.38
N LEU A 138 -1.00 12.11 -5.61
CA LEU A 138 0.41 12.52 -5.74
C LEU A 138 0.63 13.49 -6.91
N THR A 139 -0.21 13.40 -7.95
CA THR A 139 -0.18 14.28 -9.12
C THR A 139 -0.82 15.65 -8.89
N HIS A 140 -1.52 15.84 -7.77
CA HIS A 140 -2.06 17.17 -7.43
C HIS A 140 -0.90 18.17 -7.26
N VAL A 141 -1.02 19.35 -7.86
CA VAL A 141 0.08 20.34 -7.99
C VAL A 141 0.74 20.69 -6.65
N TYR A 142 -0.04 20.78 -5.57
CA TYR A 142 0.48 21.06 -4.22
C TYR A 142 1.39 19.92 -3.73
N TRP A 143 0.94 18.68 -3.88
CA TRP A 143 1.63 17.48 -3.38
C TRP A 143 2.81 17.10 -4.27
N ALA A 144 2.65 17.19 -5.60
CA ALA A 144 3.72 16.87 -6.54
C ALA A 144 4.99 17.73 -6.33
N LYS A 145 4.80 19.01 -6.00
CA LYS A 145 5.93 19.93 -5.71
C LYS A 145 6.64 19.66 -4.38
N ARG A 146 6.00 18.92 -3.46
CA ARG A 146 6.49 18.69 -2.10
C ARG A 146 6.88 17.24 -1.85
N PHE A 147 6.64 16.38 -2.81
CA PHE A 147 6.90 14.95 -2.71
C PHE A 147 8.39 14.65 -2.58
N GLU A 148 8.76 13.87 -1.58
CA GLU A 148 10.14 13.50 -1.26
C GLU A 148 10.41 12.00 -1.42
N GLY A 149 9.41 11.21 -1.76
CA GLY A 149 9.59 9.80 -2.11
C GLY A 149 8.68 8.84 -1.35
N TYR A 150 8.78 7.60 -1.79
CA TYR A 150 8.17 6.45 -1.14
C TYR A 150 9.17 5.81 -0.18
N ARG A 151 8.65 5.25 0.91
CA ARG A 151 9.44 4.44 1.84
C ARG A 151 8.64 3.25 2.34
N SER A 152 9.33 2.13 2.60
CA SER A 152 8.74 0.89 3.06
C SER A 152 9.32 0.45 4.39
N VAL A 153 8.47 -0.14 5.24
CA VAL A 153 8.88 -0.87 6.46
C VAL A 153 8.97 -2.37 6.20
N PHE A 154 8.60 -2.81 5.01
CA PHE A 154 8.69 -4.19 4.56
C PHE A 154 10.00 -4.45 3.82
N ALA A 155 10.41 -5.71 3.83
CA ALA A 155 11.62 -6.15 3.14
C ALA A 155 11.50 -6.06 1.61
#